data_c4be66ae14228087e07af2b9d38426ea
#
_entry.id   c4be66ae14228087e07af2b9d38426ea
#
_cell.length_a   1.000
_cell.length_b   1.000
_cell.length_c   1.000
_cell.angle_alpha   90.00
_cell.angle_beta   90.00
_cell.angle_gamma   90.00
#
_symmetry.space_group_name_H-M   'P 1'
#
loop_
_entity.id
_entity.type
_entity.pdbx_description
1 polymer ?
#
loop_
_entity_poly.entity_id
_entity_poly.type
_entity_poly.pdbx_seq_one_letter_code
_entity_poly.pdbx_strand_id
1 'polypeptide(L)'
;MNLHNAEFIRSVTSVADCPKDGLVQIAFAGKSNVGKSSVINKLLLRKNFARVGQAPGKTTHINFFCIDKKLYLVDLPGYGYAKTTANIRSSWSDLVGGYISERSALLGVVLIMDARRPFMPSDEWVIEFMRNRPTAKMVWLINKEDQLRTVSERRDVIAAVKKRAETCVNPVSVQYFSGLKKTGVEELRATLDGWLGL
;
A
#
# COMPACT_ATOMS: atom_id res chain seq x y z
N MET A 1 -3.94 10.92 14.29
CA MET A 1 -3.69 11.57 12.95
C MET A 1 -4.97 12.22 12.43
N ASN A 2 -4.95 13.51 12.08
CA ASN A 2 -6.12 14.17 11.48
C ASN A 2 -6.10 14.02 9.96
N LEU A 3 -6.77 13.00 9.45
CA LEU A 3 -6.77 12.63 8.04
C LEU A 3 -7.69 13.50 7.16
N HIS A 4 -8.49 14.40 7.76
CA HIS A 4 -9.41 15.27 7.01
C HIS A 4 -8.68 16.34 6.18
N ASN A 5 -7.50 16.78 6.64
CA ASN A 5 -6.69 17.81 5.98
C ASN A 5 -5.68 17.19 4.98
N ALA A 6 -6.15 16.28 4.15
CA ALA A 6 -5.35 15.69 3.10
C ALA A 6 -5.35 16.58 1.85
N GLU A 7 -4.18 16.89 1.33
CA GLU A 7 -3.99 17.67 0.09
C GLU A 7 -3.17 16.85 -0.91
N PHE A 8 -3.60 16.84 -2.17
CA PHE A 8 -2.77 16.29 -3.25
C PHE A 8 -1.64 17.29 -3.57
N ILE A 9 -0.41 16.83 -3.52
CA ILE A 9 0.76 17.66 -3.74
C ILE A 9 1.27 17.53 -5.17
N ARG A 10 1.60 16.29 -5.58
CA ARG A 10 2.13 16.02 -6.93
C ARG A 10 2.08 14.55 -7.31
N SER A 11 2.22 14.31 -8.61
CA SER A 11 2.54 13.00 -9.19
C SER A 11 3.95 13.05 -9.77
N VAL A 12 4.74 12.00 -9.56
CA VAL A 12 6.10 11.92 -10.10
C VAL A 12 6.32 10.60 -10.84
N THR A 13 7.21 10.61 -11.81
CA THR A 13 7.63 9.44 -12.60
C THR A 13 9.08 9.03 -12.31
N SER A 14 9.77 9.78 -11.47
CA SER A 14 11.16 9.53 -11.07
C SER A 14 11.31 9.71 -9.56
N VAL A 15 12.17 8.92 -8.94
CA VAL A 15 12.50 9.03 -7.51
C VAL A 15 13.16 10.38 -7.20
N ALA A 16 13.91 10.94 -8.16
CA ALA A 16 14.57 12.24 -8.02
C ALA A 16 13.58 13.41 -7.81
N ASP A 17 12.35 13.29 -8.34
CA ASP A 17 11.30 14.31 -8.28
C ASP A 17 10.42 14.19 -7.02
N CYS A 18 10.66 13.19 -6.17
CA CYS A 18 9.95 13.05 -4.91
C CYS A 18 10.18 14.24 -3.98
N PRO A 19 9.20 14.63 -3.13
CA PRO A 19 9.38 15.70 -2.15
C PRO A 19 10.63 15.49 -1.29
N LYS A 20 11.41 16.57 -1.08
CA LYS A 20 12.70 16.55 -0.34
C LYS A 20 12.64 17.30 1.00
N ASP A 21 11.44 17.54 1.50
CA ASP A 21 11.16 18.30 2.73
C ASP A 21 11.38 17.51 4.03
N GLY A 22 11.74 16.23 3.93
CA GLY A 22 12.01 15.36 5.08
C GLY A 22 10.76 14.84 5.80
N LEU A 23 9.55 15.15 5.34
CA LEU A 23 8.34 14.64 5.95
C LEU A 23 8.26 13.10 5.84
N VAL A 24 7.82 12.48 6.92
CA VAL A 24 7.62 11.03 7.02
C VAL A 24 6.66 10.54 5.93
N GLN A 25 6.97 9.38 5.36
CA GLN A 25 6.21 8.80 4.25
C GLN A 25 5.69 7.41 4.61
N ILE A 26 4.39 7.18 4.36
CA ILE A 26 3.75 5.87 4.45
C ILE A 26 3.25 5.52 3.05
N ALA A 27 3.79 4.47 2.45
CA ALA A 27 3.46 4.10 1.08
C ALA A 27 2.36 3.02 1.02
N PHE A 28 1.53 3.10 0.00
CA PHE A 28 0.50 2.12 -0.32
C PHE A 28 0.86 1.41 -1.61
N ALA A 29 1.03 0.10 -1.54
CA ALA A 29 1.33 -0.78 -2.65
C ALA A 29 0.23 -1.81 -2.86
N GLY A 30 0.08 -2.29 -4.08
CA GLY A 30 -0.87 -3.35 -4.36
C GLY A 30 -1.11 -3.50 -5.86
N LYS A 31 -1.56 -4.71 -6.22
CA LYS A 31 -1.92 -5.03 -7.60
C LYS A 31 -3.00 -4.07 -8.11
N SER A 32 -2.98 -3.79 -9.40
CA SER A 32 -4.05 -3.02 -10.03
C SER A 32 -5.42 -3.65 -9.74
N ASN A 33 -6.40 -2.80 -9.43
CA ASN A 33 -7.77 -3.19 -9.07
C ASN A 33 -7.88 -4.03 -7.77
N VAL A 34 -6.83 -4.11 -6.96
CA VAL A 34 -6.91 -4.74 -5.63
C VAL A 34 -7.72 -3.90 -4.63
N GLY A 35 -7.97 -2.63 -4.94
CA GLY A 35 -8.71 -1.70 -4.11
C GLY A 35 -7.85 -0.66 -3.38
N LYS A 36 -6.59 -0.45 -3.80
CA LYS A 36 -5.65 0.49 -3.18
C LYS A 36 -6.24 1.90 -3.01
N SER A 37 -6.73 2.52 -4.08
CA SER A 37 -7.37 3.84 -4.01
C SER A 37 -8.63 3.84 -3.12
N SER A 38 -9.36 2.74 -3.05
CA SER A 38 -10.50 2.61 -2.13
C SER A 38 -10.06 2.59 -0.66
N VAL A 39 -8.97 1.90 -0.35
CA VAL A 39 -8.37 1.89 1.00
C VAL A 39 -7.95 3.32 1.39
N ILE A 40 -7.19 4.00 0.53
CA ILE A 40 -6.74 5.38 0.77
C ILE A 40 -7.95 6.31 0.98
N ASN A 41 -8.95 6.24 0.11
CA ASN A 41 -10.15 7.07 0.21
C ASN A 41 -10.94 6.82 1.51
N LYS A 42 -11.04 5.55 1.94
CA LYS A 42 -11.70 5.20 3.21
C LYS A 42 -10.91 5.70 4.42
N LEU A 43 -9.60 5.54 4.39
CA LEU A 43 -8.72 6.03 5.44
C LEU A 43 -8.82 7.57 5.59
N LEU A 44 -8.88 8.29 4.46
CA LEU A 44 -9.00 9.74 4.44
C LEU A 44 -10.43 10.25 4.66
N LEU A 45 -11.43 9.35 4.78
CA LEU A 45 -12.85 9.68 4.86
C LEU A 45 -13.33 10.56 3.69
N ARG A 46 -12.70 10.43 2.53
CA ARG A 46 -13.00 11.20 1.32
C ARG A 46 -13.43 10.30 0.17
N LYS A 47 -14.40 10.74 -0.60
CA LYS A 47 -14.81 10.07 -1.84
C LYS A 47 -13.95 10.57 -3.01
N ASN A 48 -13.42 9.65 -3.81
CA ASN A 48 -12.70 9.94 -5.07
C ASN A 48 -11.46 10.86 -4.94
N PHE A 49 -10.87 10.96 -3.77
CA PHE A 49 -9.67 11.76 -3.56
C PHE A 49 -8.43 11.09 -4.21
N ALA A 50 -8.15 9.85 -3.86
CA ALA A 50 -7.31 8.99 -4.69
C ALA A 50 -8.20 8.43 -5.82
N ARG A 51 -7.80 8.61 -7.07
CA ARG A 51 -8.63 8.24 -8.23
C ARG A 51 -8.85 6.74 -8.30
N VAL A 52 -10.11 6.32 -8.23
CA VAL A 52 -10.55 4.95 -8.44
C VAL A 52 -10.80 4.75 -9.94
N GLY A 53 -10.28 3.66 -10.52
CA GLY A 53 -10.64 3.27 -11.89
C GLY A 53 -9.87 3.99 -13.00
N GLN A 54 -8.62 4.37 -12.77
CA GLN A 54 -7.76 4.80 -13.88
C GLN A 54 -7.61 3.64 -14.88
N ALA A 55 -7.70 3.98 -16.18
CA ALA A 55 -7.62 2.99 -17.24
C ALA A 55 -6.36 2.12 -17.09
N PRO A 56 -6.47 0.80 -17.32
CA PRO A 56 -5.36 -0.12 -17.23
C PRO A 56 -4.14 0.35 -18.03
N GLY A 57 -2.95 0.30 -17.42
CA GLY A 57 -1.68 0.60 -18.10
C GLY A 57 -1.25 2.07 -18.13
N LYS A 58 -1.97 3.01 -17.49
CA LYS A 58 -1.63 4.44 -17.50
C LYS A 58 -1.00 4.99 -16.22
N THR A 59 -0.94 4.24 -15.13
CA THR A 59 -0.42 4.76 -13.86
C THR A 59 1.01 4.32 -13.64
N THR A 60 1.94 5.09 -14.16
CA THR A 60 3.38 4.97 -13.90
C THR A 60 3.85 6.05 -12.91
N HIS A 61 2.91 6.62 -12.13
CA HIS A 61 3.21 7.75 -11.25
C HIS A 61 3.10 7.34 -9.79
N ILE A 62 3.99 7.87 -8.97
CA ILE A 62 3.88 7.91 -7.53
C ILE A 62 3.12 9.19 -7.16
N ASN A 63 2.02 9.07 -6.42
CA ASN A 63 1.20 10.20 -6.00
C ASN A 63 1.42 10.52 -4.53
N PHE A 64 1.66 11.78 -4.21
CA PHE A 64 1.91 12.26 -2.87
C PHE A 64 0.71 13.04 -2.34
N PHE A 65 0.18 12.62 -1.19
CA PHE A 65 -0.89 13.28 -0.45
C PHE A 65 -0.33 13.73 0.90
N CYS A 66 -0.27 15.04 1.12
CA CYS A 66 0.21 15.61 2.38
C CYS A 66 -0.93 15.63 3.40
N ILE A 67 -0.65 15.22 4.63
CA ILE A 67 -1.58 15.22 5.76
C ILE A 67 -1.08 16.22 6.80
N ASP A 68 -1.89 17.25 7.08
CA ASP A 68 -1.61 18.28 8.11
C ASP A 68 -0.18 18.89 8.01
N LYS A 69 0.43 18.90 6.84
CA LYS A 69 1.83 19.33 6.62
C LYS A 69 2.85 18.58 7.49
N LYS A 70 2.53 17.34 7.91
CA LYS A 70 3.36 16.54 8.82
C LYS A 70 3.86 15.23 8.23
N LEU A 71 3.11 14.65 7.30
CA LEU A 71 3.46 13.38 6.66
C LEU A 71 2.88 13.27 5.26
N TYR A 72 3.40 12.32 4.49
CA TYR A 72 2.84 11.92 3.20
C TYR A 72 2.23 10.53 3.27
N LEU A 73 0.99 10.40 2.79
CA LEU A 73 0.52 9.13 2.25
C LEU A 73 0.91 9.08 0.78
N VAL A 74 1.55 7.99 0.39
CA VAL A 74 2.16 7.84 -0.93
C VAL A 74 1.49 6.69 -1.66
N ASP A 75 0.79 7.00 -2.74
CA ASP A 75 0.11 6.02 -3.58
C ASP A 75 1.07 5.55 -4.68
N LEU A 76 1.62 4.35 -4.52
CA LEU A 76 2.51 3.75 -5.51
C LEU A 76 1.72 3.25 -6.72
N PRO A 77 2.31 3.25 -7.92
CA PRO A 77 1.64 2.73 -9.11
C PRO A 77 1.24 1.26 -8.93
N GLY A 78 0.01 0.91 -9.30
CA GLY A 78 -0.46 -0.46 -9.27
C GLY A 78 0.29 -1.34 -10.27
N TYR A 79 0.52 -2.60 -9.91
CA TYR A 79 1.24 -3.59 -10.72
C TYR A 79 0.34 -4.71 -11.25
N GLY A 80 0.88 -5.56 -12.12
CA GLY A 80 0.24 -6.84 -12.49
C GLY A 80 -0.84 -6.76 -13.55
N TYR A 81 -0.72 -5.85 -14.51
CA TYR A 81 -1.55 -5.92 -15.72
C TYR A 81 -1.15 -7.10 -16.61
N ALA A 82 -2.13 -7.89 -17.04
CA ALA A 82 -1.93 -9.06 -17.90
C ALA A 82 -1.31 -8.75 -19.27
N LYS A 83 -1.34 -7.48 -19.71
CA LYS A 83 -0.81 -7.00 -20.98
C LYS A 83 0.44 -6.12 -20.84
N THR A 84 1.14 -6.17 -19.70
CA THR A 84 2.38 -5.39 -19.54
C THR A 84 3.52 -6.03 -20.33
N THR A 85 4.12 -5.25 -21.22
CA THR A 85 5.38 -5.61 -21.86
C THR A 85 6.50 -5.70 -20.83
N ALA A 86 7.58 -6.43 -21.15
CA ALA A 86 8.76 -6.52 -20.28
C ALA A 86 9.29 -5.13 -19.87
N ASN A 87 9.25 -4.15 -20.80
CA ASN A 87 9.69 -2.77 -20.54
C ASN A 87 8.85 -2.04 -19.49
N ILE A 88 7.52 -2.22 -19.48
CA ILE A 88 6.65 -1.58 -18.47
C ILE A 88 6.89 -2.23 -17.11
N ARG A 89 7.15 -3.52 -17.05
CA ARG A 89 7.49 -4.22 -15.81
C ARG A 89 8.83 -3.73 -15.25
N SER A 90 9.86 -3.57 -16.08
CA SER A 90 11.15 -3.02 -15.68
C SER A 90 10.99 -1.60 -15.15
N SER A 91 10.35 -0.69 -15.89
CA SER A 91 10.13 0.69 -15.47
C SER A 91 9.36 0.80 -14.15
N TRP A 92 8.37 -0.09 -13.92
CA TRP A 92 7.66 -0.14 -12.64
C TRP A 92 8.58 -0.59 -11.51
N SER A 93 9.35 -1.65 -11.74
CA SER A 93 10.31 -2.19 -10.77
C SER A 93 11.38 -1.16 -10.41
N ASP A 94 11.92 -0.45 -11.39
CA ASP A 94 12.93 0.58 -11.20
C ASP A 94 12.35 1.76 -10.37
N LEU A 95 11.15 2.22 -10.70
CA LEU A 95 10.52 3.33 -9.99
C LEU A 95 10.13 2.95 -8.55
N VAL A 96 9.43 1.84 -8.36
CA VAL A 96 8.93 1.43 -7.04
C VAL A 96 10.05 0.85 -6.19
N GLY A 97 10.93 0.03 -6.77
CA GLY A 97 12.11 -0.51 -6.10
C GLY A 97 13.06 0.60 -5.67
N GLY A 98 13.35 1.55 -6.57
CA GLY A 98 14.14 2.74 -6.26
C GLY A 98 13.51 3.58 -5.15
N TYR A 99 12.20 3.85 -5.25
CA TYR A 99 11.48 4.57 -4.19
C TYR A 99 11.61 3.87 -2.83
N ILE A 100 11.33 2.57 -2.74
CA ILE A 100 11.42 1.84 -1.48
C ILE A 100 12.86 1.82 -0.95
N SER A 101 13.84 1.60 -1.81
CA SER A 101 15.25 1.43 -1.40
C SER A 101 15.92 2.75 -1.01
N GLU A 102 15.62 3.84 -1.71
CA GLU A 102 16.37 5.10 -1.59
C GLU A 102 15.72 6.12 -0.65
N ARG A 103 14.40 6.02 -0.38
CA ARG A 103 13.68 7.03 0.41
C ARG A 103 13.93 6.86 1.91
N SER A 104 14.84 7.65 2.47
CA SER A 104 15.11 7.67 3.92
C SER A 104 13.86 8.03 4.75
N ALA A 105 12.98 8.88 4.23
CA ALA A 105 11.74 9.30 4.88
C ALA A 105 10.65 8.21 4.88
N LEU A 106 10.83 7.07 4.18
CA LEU A 106 9.86 5.98 4.17
C LEU A 106 9.85 5.25 5.51
N LEU A 107 8.76 5.41 6.26
CA LEU A 107 8.53 4.75 7.55
C LEU A 107 8.04 3.30 7.37
N GLY A 108 7.20 3.06 6.38
CA GLY A 108 6.68 1.73 6.10
C GLY A 108 5.74 1.67 4.90
N VAL A 109 5.31 0.45 4.59
CA VAL A 109 4.46 0.13 3.43
C VAL A 109 3.21 -0.61 3.86
N VAL A 110 2.05 -0.13 3.41
CA VAL A 110 0.78 -0.85 3.44
C VAL A 110 0.66 -1.64 2.13
N LEU A 111 0.92 -2.94 2.19
CA LEU A 111 0.78 -3.85 1.05
C LEU A 111 -0.64 -4.43 1.03
N ILE A 112 -1.40 -4.08 0.00
CA ILE A 112 -2.81 -4.47 -0.15
C ILE A 112 -2.88 -5.69 -1.07
N MET A 113 -3.40 -6.80 -0.54
CA MET A 113 -3.58 -8.06 -1.24
C MET A 113 -5.05 -8.45 -1.29
N ASP A 114 -5.47 -9.15 -2.34
CA ASP A 114 -6.83 -9.68 -2.45
C ASP A 114 -6.97 -10.93 -1.56
N ALA A 115 -7.96 -10.95 -0.67
CA ALA A 115 -8.18 -12.04 0.29
C ALA A 115 -8.33 -13.43 -0.39
N ARG A 116 -8.84 -13.48 -1.61
CA ARG A 116 -9.02 -14.72 -2.37
C ARG A 116 -7.70 -15.29 -2.93
N ARG A 117 -6.71 -14.44 -3.13
CA ARG A 117 -5.41 -14.80 -3.73
C ARG A 117 -4.30 -13.90 -3.19
N PRO A 118 -3.94 -14.02 -1.90
CA PRO A 118 -2.79 -13.31 -1.36
C PRO A 118 -1.48 -13.84 -1.95
N PHE A 119 -0.44 -13.05 -1.88
CA PHE A 119 0.90 -13.40 -2.35
C PHE A 119 0.99 -13.75 -3.83
N MET A 120 0.34 -12.97 -4.68
CA MET A 120 0.61 -13.05 -6.12
C MET A 120 2.10 -12.71 -6.36
N PRO A 121 2.72 -13.24 -7.45
CA PRO A 121 4.15 -13.00 -7.72
C PRO A 121 4.56 -11.53 -7.65
N SER A 122 3.66 -10.63 -8.00
CA SER A 122 3.88 -9.18 -7.94
C SER A 122 3.80 -8.60 -6.51
N ASP A 123 3.11 -9.25 -5.58
CA ASP A 123 3.10 -8.86 -4.16
C ASP A 123 4.45 -9.23 -3.53
N GLU A 124 5.02 -10.38 -3.93
CA GLU A 124 6.34 -10.81 -3.46
C GLU A 124 7.47 -9.85 -3.87
N TRP A 125 7.35 -9.12 -4.98
CA TRP A 125 8.34 -8.10 -5.35
C TRP A 125 8.39 -6.96 -4.32
N VAL A 126 7.24 -6.51 -3.83
CA VAL A 126 7.20 -5.46 -2.81
C VAL A 126 7.82 -5.96 -1.50
N ILE A 127 7.52 -7.20 -1.11
CA ILE A 127 8.11 -7.84 0.07
C ILE A 127 9.63 -7.95 -0.09
N GLU A 128 10.12 -8.33 -1.26
CA GLU A 128 11.55 -8.43 -1.55
C GLU A 128 12.26 -7.07 -1.50
N PHE A 129 11.67 -6.01 -2.08
CA PHE A 129 12.23 -4.67 -1.96
C PHE A 129 12.32 -4.20 -0.50
N MET A 130 11.34 -4.56 0.32
CA MET A 130 11.33 -4.20 1.74
C MET A 130 12.42 -4.91 2.54
N ARG A 131 12.94 -6.06 2.11
CA ARG A 131 14.06 -6.75 2.78
C ARG A 131 15.31 -5.87 2.90
N ASN A 132 15.53 -4.96 1.94
CA ASN A 132 16.63 -4.01 1.99
C ASN A 132 16.42 -2.89 3.02
N ARG A 133 15.26 -2.87 3.68
CA ARG A 133 14.86 -1.89 4.68
C ARG A 133 14.31 -2.58 5.94
N PRO A 134 15.11 -3.38 6.66
CA PRO A 134 14.63 -4.28 7.72
C PRO A 134 13.92 -3.56 8.89
N THR A 135 14.22 -2.28 9.11
CA THR A 135 13.59 -1.45 10.14
C THR A 135 12.27 -0.81 9.68
N ALA A 136 12.02 -0.75 8.38
CA ALA A 136 10.77 -0.21 7.86
C ALA A 136 9.61 -1.17 8.14
N LYS A 137 8.48 -0.62 8.56
CA LYS A 137 7.31 -1.37 9.01
C LYS A 137 6.44 -1.81 7.83
N MET A 138 5.70 -2.90 7.98
CA MET A 138 4.73 -3.34 6.98
C MET A 138 3.36 -3.61 7.60
N VAL A 139 2.31 -3.25 6.88
CA VAL A 139 0.97 -3.83 7.05
C VAL A 139 0.66 -4.68 5.83
N TRP A 140 0.32 -5.94 6.02
CA TRP A 140 -0.29 -6.77 5.00
C TRP A 140 -1.80 -6.70 5.15
N LEU A 141 -2.42 -5.90 4.28
CA LEU A 141 -3.85 -5.61 4.32
C LEU A 141 -4.59 -6.55 3.38
N ILE A 142 -5.31 -7.51 3.95
CA ILE A 142 -6.05 -8.53 3.21
C ILE A 142 -7.41 -7.97 2.85
N ASN A 143 -7.50 -7.34 1.68
CA ASN A 143 -8.69 -6.62 1.21
C ASN A 143 -9.69 -7.55 0.53
N LYS A 144 -10.94 -7.10 0.44
CA LYS A 144 -12.10 -7.85 -0.10
C LYS A 144 -12.42 -9.10 0.72
N GLU A 145 -12.23 -9.03 2.02
CA GLU A 145 -12.58 -10.12 2.95
C GLU A 145 -14.05 -10.53 2.84
N ASP A 146 -14.91 -9.58 2.44
CA ASP A 146 -16.33 -9.78 2.19
C ASP A 146 -16.63 -10.78 1.04
N GLN A 147 -15.62 -11.07 0.21
CA GLN A 147 -15.74 -12.03 -0.89
C GLN A 147 -15.32 -13.45 -0.50
N LEU A 148 -14.82 -13.66 0.71
CA LEU A 148 -14.62 -15.00 1.28
C LEU A 148 -15.99 -15.56 1.74
N ARG A 149 -16.28 -16.80 1.35
CA ARG A 149 -17.64 -17.35 1.45
C ARG A 149 -17.98 -17.83 2.85
N THR A 150 -17.01 -18.38 3.58
CA THR A 150 -17.22 -18.98 4.89
C THR A 150 -16.31 -18.39 5.97
N VAL A 151 -16.72 -18.56 7.22
CA VAL A 151 -15.92 -18.18 8.38
C VAL A 151 -14.63 -19.01 8.44
N SER A 152 -14.68 -20.29 8.06
CA SER A 152 -13.50 -21.15 8.00
C SER A 152 -12.50 -20.61 6.99
N GLU A 153 -12.95 -20.32 5.77
CA GLU A 153 -12.08 -19.76 4.72
C GLU A 153 -11.37 -18.48 5.18
N ARG A 154 -12.10 -17.57 5.86
CA ARG A 154 -11.49 -16.36 6.44
C ARG A 154 -10.42 -16.71 7.47
N ARG A 155 -10.72 -17.62 8.40
CA ARG A 155 -9.77 -18.05 9.43
C ARG A 155 -8.52 -18.65 8.81
N ASP A 156 -8.68 -19.50 7.80
CA ASP A 156 -7.58 -20.21 7.16
C ASP A 156 -6.68 -19.25 6.37
N VAL A 157 -7.25 -18.30 5.65
CA VAL A 157 -6.51 -17.26 4.92
C VAL A 157 -5.69 -16.41 5.90
N ILE A 158 -6.30 -15.88 6.97
CA ILE A 158 -5.57 -15.01 7.91
C ILE A 158 -4.47 -15.78 8.65
N ALA A 159 -4.72 -17.06 9.00
CA ALA A 159 -3.73 -17.91 9.65
C ALA A 159 -2.52 -18.15 8.73
N ALA A 160 -2.76 -18.47 7.46
CA ALA A 160 -1.69 -18.67 6.47
C ALA A 160 -0.88 -17.39 6.26
N VAL A 161 -1.55 -16.23 6.17
CA VAL A 161 -0.87 -14.94 6.00
C VAL A 161 -0.05 -14.57 7.24
N LYS A 162 -0.57 -14.78 8.45
CA LYS A 162 0.17 -14.55 9.70
C LYS A 162 1.41 -15.45 9.80
N LYS A 163 1.26 -16.73 9.49
CA LYS A 163 2.39 -17.68 9.46
C LYS A 163 3.47 -17.22 8.47
N ARG A 164 3.09 -16.73 7.31
CA ARG A 164 4.04 -16.17 6.33
C ARG A 164 4.71 -14.90 6.86
N ALA A 165 4.00 -14.05 7.63
CA ALA A 165 4.54 -12.83 8.21
C ALA A 165 5.64 -13.12 9.24
N GLU A 166 5.56 -14.23 10.00
CA GLU A 166 6.58 -14.65 10.97
C GLU A 166 7.95 -14.91 10.32
N THR A 167 7.97 -15.22 9.02
CA THR A 167 9.22 -15.44 8.26
C THR A 167 9.76 -14.17 7.60
N CYS A 168 9.09 -13.03 7.78
CA CYS A 168 9.49 -11.76 7.19
C CYS A 168 10.58 -11.09 8.04
N VAL A 169 11.56 -10.47 7.38
CA VAL A 169 12.63 -9.71 8.08
C VAL A 169 12.06 -8.43 8.71
N ASN A 170 11.09 -7.82 8.03
CA ASN A 170 10.45 -6.59 8.49
C ASN A 170 9.43 -6.87 9.60
N PRO A 171 9.17 -5.93 10.51
CA PRO A 171 7.98 -5.97 11.37
C PRO A 171 6.69 -5.89 10.53
N VAL A 172 5.88 -6.96 10.57
CA VAL A 172 4.64 -7.07 9.78
C VAL A 172 3.42 -7.16 10.69
N SER A 173 2.43 -6.30 10.46
CA SER A 173 1.07 -6.46 10.98
C SER A 173 0.17 -7.00 9.89
N VAL A 174 -0.72 -7.95 10.23
CA VAL A 174 -1.66 -8.56 9.27
C VAL A 174 -3.08 -8.19 9.68
N GLN A 175 -3.83 -7.60 8.74
CA GLN A 175 -5.19 -7.12 9.00
C GLN A 175 -6.13 -7.46 7.85
N TYR A 176 -7.40 -7.74 8.17
CA TYR A 176 -8.46 -7.78 7.19
C TYR A 176 -8.98 -6.39 6.85
N PHE A 177 -9.45 -6.25 5.63
CA PHE A 177 -10.09 -5.02 5.17
C PHE A 177 -11.23 -5.31 4.19
N SER A 178 -12.28 -4.50 4.26
CA SER A 178 -13.31 -4.43 3.23
C SER A 178 -13.72 -2.98 2.98
N GLY A 179 -13.39 -2.49 1.80
CA GLY A 179 -13.88 -1.18 1.36
C GLY A 179 -15.41 -1.12 1.22
N LEU A 180 -16.07 -2.26 0.96
CA LEU A 180 -17.53 -2.36 0.86
C LEU A 180 -18.18 -2.31 2.25
N LYS A 181 -17.75 -3.18 3.16
CA LYS A 181 -18.30 -3.27 4.52
C LYS A 181 -17.72 -2.26 5.50
N LYS A 182 -16.71 -1.49 5.11
CA LYS A 182 -15.96 -0.55 5.95
C LYS A 182 -15.26 -1.22 7.14
N THR A 183 -14.98 -2.51 7.09
CA THR A 183 -14.22 -3.22 8.13
C THR A 183 -12.73 -2.94 7.99
N GLY A 184 -11.99 -2.90 9.12
CA GLY A 184 -10.54 -2.73 9.17
C GLY A 184 -10.04 -1.28 9.01
N VAL A 185 -10.92 -0.29 8.82
CA VAL A 185 -10.50 1.12 8.64
C VAL A 185 -9.87 1.68 9.91
N GLU A 186 -10.55 1.51 11.05
CA GLU A 186 -10.07 2.01 12.33
C GLU A 186 -8.84 1.23 12.83
N GLU A 187 -8.77 -0.08 12.55
CA GLU A 187 -7.62 -0.90 12.87
C GLU A 187 -6.38 -0.45 12.08
N LEU A 188 -6.55 -0.21 10.77
CA LEU A 188 -5.47 0.33 9.94
C LEU A 188 -5.01 1.69 10.45
N ARG A 189 -5.96 2.58 10.77
CA ARG A 189 -5.67 3.90 11.32
C ARG A 189 -4.86 3.81 12.60
N ALA A 190 -5.31 2.99 13.57
CA ALA A 190 -4.61 2.79 14.84
C ALA A 190 -3.18 2.25 14.62
N THR A 191 -3.00 1.34 13.66
CA THR A 191 -1.66 0.83 13.31
C THR A 191 -0.76 1.93 12.75
N LEU A 192 -1.27 2.76 11.84
CA LEU A 192 -0.49 3.87 11.28
C LEU A 192 -0.20 4.96 12.32
N ASP A 193 -1.15 5.26 13.23
CA ASP A 193 -0.93 6.16 14.37
C ASP A 193 0.17 5.62 15.29
N GLY A 194 0.17 4.32 15.59
CA GLY A 194 1.24 3.67 16.35
C GLY A 194 2.61 3.70 15.65
N TRP A 195 2.65 3.69 14.31
CA TRP A 195 3.90 3.89 13.58
C TRP A 195 4.48 5.29 13.77
N LEU A 196 3.62 6.28 13.94
CA LEU A 196 3.96 7.69 14.10
C LEU A 196 4.19 8.08 15.57
N GLY A 197 3.96 7.16 16.52
CA GLY A 197 4.06 7.45 17.96
C GLY A 197 2.91 8.30 18.49
N LEU A 198 1.73 8.21 17.88
CA LEU A 198 0.51 8.97 18.24
C LEU A 198 -0.46 8.13 19.07
#